data_ff7cf370fee45dd40d73fe84c43b7e13
#
_entry.id   ff7cf370fee45dd40d73fe84c43b7e13
#
_cell.length_a   1.000
_cell.length_b   1.000
_cell.length_c   1.000
_cell.angle_alpha   90.00
_cell.angle_beta   90.00
_cell.angle_gamma   90.00
#
_symmetry.space_group_name_H-M   'P 1'
#
loop_
_entity.id
_entity.type
_entity.pdbx_description
1 polymer ?
#
loop_
_entity_poly.entity_id
_entity_poly.type
_entity_poly.pdbx_seq_one_letter_code
_entity_poly.pdbx_strand_id
1 'polypeptide(L)'
;MKFRVVRKKTASGAHSPIFVIEEETGQGVGWINRYLDREHVRRLADKSLYSYAHSLLHFVRWWESVHHTSDLSQADLTPSTLLDYVRFQSNRQPPLSASTINDRVACADRAIRNEFPDAPCQVAHGFHQVYLHRKPLGLGRPRFDLSRLRVREPRLTIVPLSVDEVARFWSSFRNARDLAIVGLMLMHGLRSAEVLALNRDDVLLSEGQLRVRGKGSKMRFLPLAPETTQLLDHYLRLERPDPCSAALFVVLKGPARGHRMSLPGLRSLFRHHRRTTGIQKANPHRFRHTFATDMVRAGISLPALMQLMGHADIQTTLHYVQVSPQDVYLQYARAAAQCIHPQPRITS
;
A
#
# COMPACT_ATOMS: atom_id res chain seq x y z
N MET A 1 -31.94 -5.93 6.40
CA MET A 1 -31.67 -5.65 4.97
C MET A 1 -30.25 -6.06 4.60
N LYS A 2 -30.01 -6.55 3.39
CA LYS A 2 -28.67 -6.90 2.90
C LYS A 2 -28.20 -5.87 1.90
N PHE A 3 -27.00 -5.34 2.11
CA PHE A 3 -26.39 -4.37 1.20
C PHE A 3 -25.17 -4.98 0.51
N ARG A 4 -24.90 -4.56 -0.74
CA ARG A 4 -23.71 -4.97 -1.48
C ARG A 4 -23.10 -3.82 -2.28
N VAL A 5 -21.79 -3.95 -2.55
CA VAL A 5 -21.10 -3.08 -3.50
C VAL A 5 -21.25 -3.66 -4.89
N VAL A 6 -21.69 -2.84 -5.83
CA VAL A 6 -21.79 -3.21 -7.26
C VAL A 6 -20.89 -2.33 -8.11
N ARG A 7 -20.40 -2.89 -9.21
CA ARG A 7 -19.68 -2.15 -10.23
C ARG A 7 -20.53 -2.12 -11.51
N LYS A 8 -20.88 -0.92 -11.96
CA LYS A 8 -21.58 -0.72 -13.24
C LYS A 8 -20.62 -0.02 -14.20
N LYS A 9 -20.65 -0.44 -15.48
CA LYS A 9 -20.04 0.35 -16.54
C LYS A 9 -20.97 1.54 -16.82
N THR A 10 -20.55 2.74 -16.45
CA THR A 10 -21.28 3.97 -16.81
C THR A 10 -20.88 4.40 -18.22
N ALA A 11 -21.85 4.57 -19.09
CA ALA A 11 -21.63 4.87 -20.50
C ALA A 11 -20.95 6.23 -20.73
N SER A 12 -21.11 7.19 -19.81
CA SER A 12 -20.61 8.57 -19.96
C SER A 12 -19.40 8.92 -19.09
N GLY A 13 -18.96 8.04 -18.19
CA GLY A 13 -17.90 8.37 -17.21
C GLY A 13 -18.25 9.52 -16.24
N ALA A 14 -19.46 10.04 -16.30
CA ALA A 14 -19.90 11.18 -15.50
C ALA A 14 -20.14 10.80 -14.01
N HIS A 15 -20.49 9.56 -13.76
CA HIS A 15 -20.81 9.07 -12.42
C HIS A 15 -19.83 7.98 -11.97
N SER A 16 -19.73 7.80 -10.64
CA SER A 16 -18.93 6.73 -10.05
C SER A 16 -19.31 5.36 -10.65
N PRO A 17 -18.33 4.54 -11.06
CA PRO A 17 -18.61 3.17 -11.48
C PRO A 17 -18.92 2.22 -10.31
N ILE A 18 -18.79 2.69 -9.06
CA ILE A 18 -18.95 1.91 -7.84
C ILE A 18 -20.14 2.46 -7.04
N PHE A 19 -21.07 1.57 -6.67
CA PHE A 19 -22.29 1.90 -5.95
C PHE A 19 -22.50 0.93 -4.77
N VAL A 20 -23.18 1.42 -3.75
CA VAL A 20 -23.75 0.58 -2.69
C VAL A 20 -25.26 0.51 -2.89
N ILE A 21 -25.78 -0.70 -2.97
CA ILE A 21 -27.21 -0.95 -3.17
C ILE A 21 -27.75 -1.88 -2.09
N GLU A 22 -29.02 -1.77 -1.82
CA GLU A 22 -29.79 -2.75 -1.07
C GLU A 22 -30.10 -3.95 -1.98
N GLU A 23 -29.89 -5.18 -1.49
CA GLU A 23 -30.03 -6.39 -2.32
C GLU A 23 -31.48 -6.71 -2.67
N GLU A 24 -32.43 -6.41 -1.79
CA GLU A 24 -33.83 -6.78 -1.92
C GLU A 24 -34.56 -5.83 -2.89
N THR A 25 -34.35 -4.53 -2.75
CA THR A 25 -35.03 -3.51 -3.55
C THR A 25 -34.23 -3.10 -4.80
N GLY A 26 -32.92 -3.35 -4.81
CA GLY A 26 -32.01 -2.84 -5.82
C GLY A 26 -31.76 -1.34 -5.74
N GLN A 27 -32.36 -0.65 -4.76
CA GLN A 27 -32.20 0.78 -4.57
C GLN A 27 -30.80 1.15 -4.09
N GLY A 28 -30.27 2.28 -4.55
CA GLY A 28 -28.98 2.80 -4.12
C GLY A 28 -29.09 3.48 -2.75
N VAL A 29 -28.09 3.26 -1.89
CA VAL A 29 -27.95 4.02 -0.64
C VAL A 29 -27.52 5.45 -0.98
N GLY A 30 -28.46 6.39 -0.96
CA GLY A 30 -28.36 7.72 -1.56
C GLY A 30 -27.13 8.50 -1.07
N TRP A 31 -26.96 8.69 0.24
CA TRP A 31 -25.85 9.48 0.80
C TRP A 31 -24.46 8.86 0.52
N ILE A 32 -24.35 7.52 0.52
CA ILE A 32 -23.09 6.84 0.17
C ILE A 32 -22.76 7.06 -1.30
N ASN A 33 -23.76 6.89 -2.18
CA ASN A 33 -23.53 6.98 -3.62
C ASN A 33 -23.20 8.41 -4.05
N ARG A 34 -23.80 9.44 -3.43
CA ARG A 34 -23.41 10.84 -3.64
C ARG A 34 -21.97 11.11 -3.22
N TYR A 35 -21.55 10.57 -2.06
CA TYR A 35 -20.16 10.69 -1.62
C TYR A 35 -19.18 10.01 -2.59
N LEU A 36 -19.47 8.78 -3.03
CA LEU A 36 -18.63 8.07 -4.00
C LEU A 36 -18.55 8.78 -5.34
N ASP A 37 -19.66 9.38 -5.78
CA ASP A 37 -19.71 10.15 -7.01
C ASP A 37 -18.84 11.41 -6.92
N ARG A 38 -18.92 12.14 -5.83
CA ARG A 38 -18.05 13.28 -5.54
C ARG A 38 -16.57 12.90 -5.55
N GLU A 39 -16.20 11.80 -4.93
CA GLU A 39 -14.81 11.33 -4.93
C GLU A 39 -14.35 10.86 -6.32
N HIS A 40 -15.27 10.36 -7.15
CA HIS A 40 -15.01 10.04 -8.56
C HIS A 40 -14.72 11.31 -9.36
N VAL A 41 -15.54 12.35 -9.24
CA VAL A 41 -15.32 13.67 -9.88
C VAL A 41 -13.96 14.25 -9.46
N ARG A 42 -13.51 14.04 -8.25
CA ARG A 42 -12.16 14.39 -7.76
C ARG A 42 -11.05 13.50 -8.33
N ARG A 43 -11.37 12.62 -9.28
CA ARG A 43 -10.46 11.69 -9.95
C ARG A 43 -9.79 10.69 -9.01
N LEU A 44 -10.51 10.24 -7.98
CA LEU A 44 -10.03 9.15 -7.15
C LEU A 44 -10.01 7.86 -7.96
N ALA A 45 -8.95 7.06 -7.81
CA ALA A 45 -8.83 5.81 -8.55
C ALA A 45 -9.94 4.82 -8.16
N ASP A 46 -10.49 4.07 -9.13
CA ASP A 46 -11.54 3.06 -8.94
C ASP A 46 -11.28 2.12 -7.75
N LYS A 47 -10.02 1.70 -7.58
CA LYS A 47 -9.65 0.84 -6.46
C LYS A 47 -9.84 1.51 -5.10
N SER A 48 -9.63 2.81 -5.01
CA SER A 48 -9.85 3.58 -3.78
C SER A 48 -11.34 3.78 -3.55
N LEU A 49 -12.12 4.09 -4.61
CA LEU A 49 -13.58 4.16 -4.55
C LEU A 49 -14.18 2.84 -4.06
N TYR A 50 -13.68 1.70 -4.57
CA TYR A 50 -14.10 0.38 -4.15
C TYR A 50 -13.80 0.12 -2.66
N SER A 51 -12.64 0.54 -2.18
CA SER A 51 -12.27 0.44 -0.77
C SER A 51 -13.18 1.32 0.11
N TYR A 52 -13.49 2.54 -0.31
CA TYR A 52 -14.40 3.43 0.39
C TYR A 52 -15.82 2.86 0.43
N ALA A 53 -16.32 2.34 -0.70
CA ALA A 53 -17.62 1.69 -0.77
C ALA A 53 -17.74 0.54 0.24
N HIS A 54 -16.70 -0.30 0.38
CA HIS A 54 -16.69 -1.38 1.35
C HIS A 54 -16.63 -0.89 2.80
N SER A 55 -15.90 0.20 3.07
CA SER A 55 -15.87 0.80 4.41
C SER A 55 -17.24 1.38 4.80
N LEU A 56 -17.88 2.07 3.84
CA LEU A 56 -19.22 2.63 4.05
C LEU A 56 -20.33 1.56 4.07
N LEU A 57 -20.17 0.48 3.29
CA LEU A 57 -21.03 -0.70 3.38
C LEU A 57 -21.02 -1.28 4.80
N HIS A 58 -19.87 -1.31 5.45
CA HIS A 58 -19.79 -1.80 6.82
C HIS A 58 -20.48 -0.84 7.80
N PHE A 59 -20.38 0.47 7.57
CA PHE A 59 -21.05 1.48 8.38
C PHE A 59 -22.57 1.40 8.22
N VAL A 60 -23.09 1.36 6.99
CA VAL A 60 -24.54 1.32 6.76
C VAL A 60 -25.19 0.04 7.32
N ARG A 61 -24.49 -1.09 7.27
CA ARG A 61 -24.97 -2.34 7.89
C ARG A 61 -25.07 -2.24 9.41
N TRP A 62 -24.11 -1.57 10.05
CA TRP A 62 -24.19 -1.27 11.47
C TRP A 62 -25.31 -0.29 11.77
N TRP A 63 -25.38 0.78 10.99
CA TRP A 63 -26.40 1.82 11.15
C TRP A 63 -27.81 1.22 11.07
N GLU A 64 -28.09 0.45 10.05
CA GLU A 64 -29.37 -0.25 9.85
C GLU A 64 -29.67 -1.22 11.00
N SER A 65 -28.68 -1.89 11.55
CA SER A 65 -28.89 -2.81 12.69
C SER A 65 -29.31 -2.08 13.98
N VAL A 66 -29.03 -0.79 14.08
CA VAL A 66 -29.34 0.03 15.26
C VAL A 66 -30.59 0.89 15.03
N HIS A 67 -30.74 1.46 13.84
CA HIS A 67 -31.80 2.45 13.54
C HIS A 67 -32.91 1.91 12.63
N HIS A 68 -32.80 0.67 12.15
CA HIS A 68 -33.76 0.01 11.26
C HIS A 68 -34.01 0.75 9.92
N THR A 69 -33.07 1.59 9.50
CA THR A 69 -33.09 2.34 8.24
C THR A 69 -31.71 2.46 7.64
N SER A 70 -31.63 2.48 6.30
CA SER A 70 -30.39 2.78 5.57
C SER A 70 -30.19 4.28 5.34
N ASP A 71 -31.24 5.07 5.51
CA ASP A 71 -31.18 6.51 5.36
C ASP A 71 -30.52 7.15 6.57
N LEU A 72 -29.76 8.19 6.28
CA LEU A 72 -29.05 8.97 7.27
C LEU A 72 -29.60 10.39 7.23
N SER A 73 -30.12 10.89 8.35
CA SER A 73 -30.51 12.29 8.48
C SER A 73 -29.65 13.00 9.52
N GLN A 74 -29.60 14.33 9.43
CA GLN A 74 -28.84 15.14 10.39
C GLN A 74 -29.38 14.99 11.80
N ALA A 75 -30.72 14.79 11.96
CA ALA A 75 -31.36 14.63 13.24
C ALA A 75 -30.98 13.34 13.97
N ASP A 76 -30.67 12.29 13.23
CA ASP A 76 -30.31 10.98 13.79
C ASP A 76 -28.82 10.90 14.21
N LEU A 77 -28.02 11.87 13.77
CA LEU A 77 -26.58 11.91 14.07
C LEU A 77 -26.33 12.57 15.43
N THR A 78 -25.88 11.77 16.38
CA THR A 78 -25.53 12.22 17.73
C THR A 78 -24.01 12.41 17.89
N PRO A 79 -23.53 13.15 18.90
CA PRO A 79 -22.09 13.27 19.18
C PRO A 79 -21.41 11.92 19.43
N SER A 80 -22.16 10.89 19.86
CA SER A 80 -21.63 9.54 20.13
C SER A 80 -21.64 8.62 18.92
N THR A 81 -22.30 8.94 17.81
CA THR A 81 -22.53 8.04 16.67
C THR A 81 -21.24 7.33 16.21
N LEU A 82 -20.16 8.06 15.98
CA LEU A 82 -18.89 7.45 15.54
C LEU A 82 -18.20 6.66 16.67
N LEU A 83 -18.36 7.08 17.92
CA LEU A 83 -17.82 6.36 19.08
C LEU A 83 -18.53 5.01 19.25
N ASP A 84 -19.85 4.97 19.09
CA ASP A 84 -20.63 3.74 19.17
C ASP A 84 -20.30 2.78 18.02
N TYR A 85 -20.04 3.34 16.84
CA TYR A 85 -19.52 2.55 15.72
C TYR A 85 -18.12 1.97 15.99
N VAL A 86 -17.22 2.70 16.67
CA VAL A 86 -15.92 2.16 17.14
C VAL A 86 -16.13 1.03 18.13
N ARG A 87 -17.01 1.23 19.15
CA ARG A 87 -17.33 0.22 20.15
C ARG A 87 -17.89 -1.05 19.53
N PHE A 88 -18.82 -0.92 18.59
CA PHE A 88 -19.36 -2.05 17.83
C PHE A 88 -18.28 -2.85 17.11
N GLN A 89 -17.35 -2.17 16.45
CA GLN A 89 -16.27 -2.84 15.72
C GLN A 89 -15.25 -3.51 16.65
N SER A 90 -14.94 -2.89 17.78
CA SER A 90 -13.99 -3.38 18.78
C SER A 90 -14.48 -4.65 19.47
N ASN A 91 -15.80 -4.80 19.63
CA ASN A 91 -16.44 -5.94 20.32
C ASN A 91 -16.69 -7.14 19.39
N ARG A 92 -16.27 -7.07 18.11
CA ARG A 92 -16.48 -8.19 17.18
C ARG A 92 -15.57 -9.38 17.45
N GLN A 93 -16.12 -10.59 17.20
CA GLN A 93 -15.36 -11.83 17.18
C GLN A 93 -15.36 -12.40 15.75
N PRO A 94 -14.21 -12.71 15.14
CA PRO A 94 -12.86 -12.43 15.63
C PRO A 94 -12.54 -10.93 15.66
N PRO A 95 -11.57 -10.48 16.50
CA PRO A 95 -11.26 -9.07 16.66
C PRO A 95 -10.71 -8.46 15.36
N LEU A 96 -11.11 -7.23 15.08
CA LEU A 96 -10.60 -6.47 13.94
C LEU A 96 -9.28 -5.78 14.34
N SER A 97 -8.39 -5.58 13.36
CA SER A 97 -7.19 -4.77 13.59
C SER A 97 -7.55 -3.29 13.81
N ALA A 98 -6.80 -2.62 14.69
CA ALA A 98 -6.97 -1.20 14.95
C ALA A 98 -6.89 -0.36 13.66
N SER A 99 -6.00 -0.72 12.73
CA SER A 99 -5.90 -0.08 11.41
C SER A 99 -7.19 -0.21 10.61
N THR A 100 -7.82 -1.40 10.59
CA THR A 100 -9.10 -1.62 9.89
C THR A 100 -10.22 -0.76 10.48
N ILE A 101 -10.29 -0.68 11.82
CA ILE A 101 -11.28 0.15 12.51
C ILE A 101 -11.05 1.62 12.16
N ASN A 102 -9.80 2.10 12.26
CA ASN A 102 -9.43 3.48 11.95
C ASN A 102 -9.76 3.87 10.51
N ASP A 103 -9.46 3.00 9.54
CA ASP A 103 -9.76 3.25 8.12
C ASP A 103 -11.27 3.38 7.86
N ARG A 104 -12.07 2.50 8.48
CA ARG A 104 -13.54 2.53 8.35
C ARG A 104 -14.14 3.75 9.00
N VAL A 105 -13.71 4.09 10.22
CA VAL A 105 -14.17 5.28 10.94
C VAL A 105 -13.80 6.55 10.21
N ALA A 106 -12.56 6.68 9.73
CA ALA A 106 -12.13 7.83 8.96
C ALA A 106 -12.87 7.97 7.62
N CYS A 107 -13.30 6.87 7.02
CA CYS A 107 -14.12 6.89 5.81
C CYS A 107 -15.55 7.34 6.11
N ALA A 108 -16.17 6.79 7.16
CA ALA A 108 -17.52 7.17 7.59
C ALA A 108 -17.58 8.64 8.00
N ASP A 109 -16.62 9.10 8.83
CA ASP A 109 -16.53 10.49 9.26
C ASP A 109 -16.44 11.47 8.08
N ARG A 110 -15.60 11.17 7.06
CA ARG A 110 -15.52 12.00 5.87
C ARG A 110 -16.80 12.02 5.05
N ALA A 111 -17.46 10.87 4.90
CA ALA A 111 -18.71 10.79 4.15
C ALA A 111 -19.83 11.55 4.86
N ILE A 112 -19.96 11.39 6.18
CA ILE A 112 -20.95 12.10 7.02
C ILE A 112 -20.72 13.61 6.95
N ARG A 113 -19.51 14.09 7.15
CA ARG A 113 -19.21 15.54 7.06
C ARG A 113 -19.48 16.13 5.70
N ASN A 114 -19.29 15.33 4.67
CA ASN A 114 -19.56 15.77 3.32
C ASN A 114 -21.05 15.91 3.04
N GLU A 115 -21.86 15.03 3.59
CA GLU A 115 -23.31 15.00 3.40
C GLU A 115 -24.02 15.93 4.38
N PHE A 116 -23.54 16.00 5.62
CA PHE A 116 -24.10 16.75 6.72
C PHE A 116 -23.02 17.63 7.40
N PRO A 117 -22.69 18.78 6.82
CA PRO A 117 -21.62 19.66 7.35
C PRO A 117 -21.82 20.12 8.78
N ASP A 118 -23.08 20.27 9.21
CA ASP A 118 -23.45 20.79 10.53
C ASP A 118 -23.84 19.67 11.52
N ALA A 119 -23.60 18.40 11.17
CA ALA A 119 -23.96 17.30 12.03
C ALA A 119 -23.16 17.30 13.36
N PRO A 120 -23.81 17.07 14.51
CA PRO A 120 -23.18 17.13 15.83
C PRO A 120 -22.20 15.98 16.10
N CYS A 121 -22.27 14.90 15.31
CA CYS A 121 -21.33 13.78 15.40
C CYS A 121 -19.94 14.12 14.86
N GLN A 122 -19.75 15.29 14.30
CA GLN A 122 -18.44 15.79 13.97
C GLN A 122 -17.63 15.85 15.27
N VAL A 123 -16.58 15.04 15.32
CA VAL A 123 -15.57 15.21 16.37
C VAL A 123 -15.15 16.66 16.29
N ALA A 124 -15.53 17.44 17.32
CA ALA A 124 -15.32 18.87 17.33
C ALA A 124 -13.89 19.15 16.90
N HIS A 125 -13.73 19.62 15.69
CA HIS A 125 -12.54 20.32 15.32
C HIS A 125 -12.60 21.65 16.08
N GLY A 126 -12.28 21.59 17.36
CA GLY A 126 -11.69 22.76 17.91
C GLY A 126 -10.55 23.09 16.95
N PHE A 127 -10.68 24.20 16.24
CA PHE A 127 -9.57 24.92 15.67
C PHE A 127 -8.67 25.35 16.82
N HIS A 128 -8.13 24.40 17.56
CA HIS A 128 -6.84 24.57 18.12
C HIS A 128 -5.91 24.51 16.92
N GLN A 129 -5.72 25.67 16.29
CA GLN A 129 -4.40 25.98 15.78
C GLN A 129 -3.47 25.63 16.93
N VAL A 130 -3.05 24.35 16.99
CA VAL A 130 -1.82 24.04 17.66
C VAL A 130 -0.81 24.81 16.82
N TYR A 131 -0.43 25.99 17.30
CA TYR A 131 0.77 26.67 16.85
C TYR A 131 1.86 25.63 17.04
N LEU A 132 2.06 24.82 16.02
CA LEU A 132 3.23 23.99 15.88
C LEU A 132 4.36 24.98 15.98
N HIS A 133 5.07 24.95 17.10
CA HIS A 133 6.38 25.56 17.18
C HIS A 133 7.05 25.19 15.86
N ARG A 134 7.29 26.21 15.02
CA ARG A 134 7.99 26.04 13.76
C ARG A 134 9.25 25.26 14.07
N LYS A 135 9.30 24.01 13.71
CA LYS A 135 10.56 23.27 13.70
C LYS A 135 11.50 24.09 12.81
N PRO A 136 12.73 24.38 13.24
CA PRO A 136 13.64 25.34 12.60
C PRO A 136 13.93 25.07 11.12
N LEU A 137 13.49 23.94 10.56
CA LEU A 137 13.79 23.50 9.20
C LEU A 137 12.59 23.44 8.26
N GLY A 138 11.42 23.96 8.62
CA GLY A 138 10.29 24.10 7.68
C GLY A 138 9.73 22.80 7.07
N LEU A 139 10.18 21.63 7.49
CA LEU A 139 9.88 20.32 6.91
C LEU A 139 8.69 19.62 7.58
N GLY A 140 7.66 20.32 7.94
CA GLY A 140 6.46 19.73 8.51
C GLY A 140 5.20 20.28 7.87
N ARG A 141 4.49 19.50 7.06
CA ARG A 141 3.07 19.77 6.80
C ARG A 141 2.34 19.73 8.14
N PRO A 142 1.46 20.70 8.45
CA PRO A 142 0.63 20.61 9.63
C PRO A 142 -0.14 19.30 9.59
N ARG A 143 0.12 18.41 10.53
CA ARG A 143 -0.73 17.24 10.74
C ARG A 143 -1.99 17.77 11.40
N PHE A 144 -3.04 17.92 10.62
CA PHE A 144 -4.37 17.97 11.16
C PHE A 144 -4.63 16.62 11.82
N ASP A 145 -4.69 16.59 13.13
CA ASP A 145 -5.07 15.41 13.90
C ASP A 145 -6.56 15.21 13.67
N LEU A 146 -6.89 14.45 12.64
CA LEU A 146 -8.22 14.37 12.05
C LEU A 146 -9.21 13.56 12.88
N SER A 147 -8.81 12.91 13.96
CA SER A 147 -9.78 12.32 14.88
C SER A 147 -9.17 11.92 16.22
N ARG A 148 -9.75 12.42 17.29
CA ARG A 148 -9.56 11.91 18.66
C ARG A 148 -10.13 10.48 18.84
N LEU A 149 -10.87 9.94 17.86
CA LEU A 149 -11.49 8.62 17.86
C LEU A 149 -10.61 7.53 17.21
N ARG A 150 -9.31 7.74 17.17
CA ARG A 150 -8.40 6.75 16.63
C ARG A 150 -8.06 5.68 17.66
N VAL A 151 -8.38 4.43 17.36
CA VAL A 151 -7.93 3.27 18.15
C VAL A 151 -6.41 3.20 18.06
N ARG A 152 -5.75 3.04 19.20
CA ARG A 152 -4.29 2.97 19.27
C ARG A 152 -3.79 1.74 18.50
N GLU A 153 -2.98 1.96 17.48
CA GLU A 153 -2.34 0.89 16.73
C GLU A 153 -1.05 0.47 17.46
N PRO A 154 -0.86 -0.82 17.74
CA PRO A 154 0.43 -1.29 18.20
C PRO A 154 1.47 -1.02 17.12
N ARG A 155 2.64 -0.51 17.50
CA ARG A 155 3.78 -0.37 16.58
C ARG A 155 4.30 -1.77 16.25
N LEU A 156 3.73 -2.38 15.23
CA LEU A 156 4.22 -3.66 14.73
C LEU A 156 5.53 -3.43 13.98
N THR A 157 6.61 -3.88 14.58
CA THR A 157 7.87 -3.99 13.86
C THR A 157 7.77 -5.06 12.80
N ILE A 158 7.84 -4.66 11.54
CA ILE A 158 7.84 -5.62 10.46
C ILE A 158 9.24 -6.24 10.38
N VAL A 159 9.38 -7.48 10.83
CA VAL A 159 10.65 -8.21 10.75
C VAL A 159 10.92 -8.60 9.29
N PRO A 160 12.08 -8.26 8.69
CA PRO A 160 12.45 -8.71 7.35
C PRO A 160 12.60 -10.23 7.30
N LEU A 161 12.69 -10.80 6.11
CA LEU A 161 13.07 -12.20 5.92
C LEU A 161 14.56 -12.37 6.26
N SER A 162 14.90 -13.47 6.94
CA SER A 162 16.29 -13.84 7.14
C SER A 162 16.92 -14.36 5.84
N VAL A 163 18.24 -14.40 5.79
CA VAL A 163 18.98 -14.92 4.62
C VAL A 163 18.56 -16.37 4.31
N ASP A 164 18.43 -17.21 5.34
CA ASP A 164 18.00 -18.61 5.18
C ASP A 164 16.56 -18.73 4.67
N GLU A 165 15.67 -17.87 5.14
CA GLU A 165 14.29 -17.83 4.65
C GLU A 165 14.22 -17.41 3.20
N VAL A 166 15.00 -16.39 2.81
CA VAL A 166 15.12 -15.96 1.41
C VAL A 166 15.67 -17.10 0.56
N ALA A 167 16.77 -17.74 0.96
CA ALA A 167 17.38 -18.82 0.23
C ALA A 167 16.43 -20.02 0.05
N ARG A 168 15.76 -20.46 1.10
CA ARG A 168 14.76 -21.56 1.03
C ARG A 168 13.58 -21.20 0.16
N PHE A 169 13.09 -19.97 0.23
CA PHE A 169 11.98 -19.52 -0.60
C PHE A 169 12.39 -19.42 -2.06
N TRP A 170 13.58 -18.88 -2.33
CA TRP A 170 14.14 -18.76 -3.66
C TRP A 170 14.36 -20.11 -4.35
N SER A 171 14.94 -21.07 -3.65
CA SER A 171 15.19 -22.43 -4.17
C SER A 171 13.94 -23.26 -4.43
N SER A 172 12.77 -22.81 -3.92
CA SER A 172 11.51 -23.49 -4.19
C SER A 172 10.96 -23.23 -5.61
N PHE A 173 11.46 -22.20 -6.30
CA PHE A 173 11.05 -21.88 -7.68
C PHE A 173 11.85 -22.70 -8.70
N ARG A 174 11.18 -23.01 -9.81
CA ARG A 174 11.78 -23.78 -10.92
C ARG A 174 11.80 -23.00 -12.25
N ASN A 175 11.05 -21.92 -12.34
CA ASN A 175 10.89 -21.13 -13.56
C ASN A 175 11.61 -19.79 -13.42
N ALA A 176 12.32 -19.37 -14.44
CA ALA A 176 13.00 -18.07 -14.47
C ALA A 176 12.01 -16.90 -14.36
N ARG A 177 10.78 -17.04 -14.93
CA ARG A 177 9.70 -16.07 -14.75
C ARG A 177 9.44 -15.78 -13.28
N ASP A 178 9.25 -16.82 -12.50
CA ASP A 178 8.83 -16.68 -11.09
C ASP A 178 9.97 -16.15 -10.23
N LEU A 179 11.20 -16.59 -10.50
CA LEU A 179 12.43 -16.06 -9.91
C LEU A 179 12.64 -14.59 -10.26
N ALA A 180 12.43 -14.18 -11.53
CA ALA A 180 12.54 -12.79 -11.93
C ALA A 180 11.49 -11.90 -11.22
N ILE A 181 10.25 -12.37 -11.06
CA ILE A 181 9.20 -11.68 -10.30
C ILE A 181 9.65 -11.44 -8.86
N VAL A 182 10.14 -12.47 -8.18
CA VAL A 182 10.60 -12.37 -6.80
C VAL A 182 11.88 -11.53 -6.71
N GLY A 183 12.81 -11.68 -7.66
CA GLY A 183 14.02 -10.87 -7.75
C GLY A 183 13.73 -9.37 -7.87
N LEU A 184 12.77 -8.98 -8.69
CA LEU A 184 12.34 -7.58 -8.81
C LEU A 184 11.76 -7.02 -7.50
N MET A 185 11.17 -7.86 -6.65
CA MET A 185 10.67 -7.43 -5.35
C MET A 185 11.76 -7.40 -4.28
N LEU A 186 12.66 -8.39 -4.30
CA LEU A 186 13.71 -8.59 -3.31
C LEU A 186 14.93 -7.71 -3.55
N MET A 187 15.39 -7.58 -4.81
CA MET A 187 16.62 -6.88 -5.16
C MET A 187 16.39 -5.44 -5.65
N HIS A 188 15.15 -5.12 -6.04
CA HIS A 188 14.81 -3.79 -6.58
C HIS A 188 13.64 -3.13 -5.86
N GLY A 189 13.03 -3.81 -4.89
CA GLY A 189 11.98 -3.28 -4.04
C GLY A 189 10.67 -2.92 -4.77
N LEU A 190 10.35 -3.55 -5.91
CA LEU A 190 9.12 -3.25 -6.65
C LEU A 190 7.86 -3.71 -5.90
N ARG A 191 6.78 -2.95 -6.08
CA ARG A 191 5.45 -3.37 -5.62
C ARG A 191 4.84 -4.40 -6.57
N SER A 192 3.97 -5.27 -6.04
CA SER A 192 3.24 -6.24 -6.88
C SER A 192 2.58 -5.62 -8.10
N ALA A 193 1.94 -4.46 -7.92
CA ALA A 193 1.28 -3.75 -9.00
C ALA A 193 2.27 -3.19 -10.04
N GLU A 194 3.44 -2.74 -9.60
CA GLU A 194 4.51 -2.26 -10.48
C GLU A 194 5.07 -3.42 -11.31
N VAL A 195 5.40 -4.56 -10.67
CA VAL A 195 5.89 -5.77 -11.37
C VAL A 195 4.88 -6.26 -12.42
N LEU A 196 3.60 -6.34 -12.05
CA LEU A 196 2.55 -6.79 -12.97
C LEU A 196 2.22 -5.78 -14.08
N ALA A 197 2.54 -4.50 -13.90
CA ALA A 197 2.32 -3.46 -14.89
C ALA A 197 3.44 -3.38 -15.95
N LEU A 198 4.61 -3.97 -15.70
CA LEU A 198 5.74 -3.93 -16.63
C LEU A 198 5.36 -4.51 -18.00
N ASN A 199 5.87 -3.87 -19.04
CA ASN A 199 5.88 -4.34 -20.40
C ASN A 199 7.30 -4.80 -20.79
N ARG A 200 7.42 -5.51 -21.92
CA ARG A 200 8.72 -5.93 -22.45
C ARG A 200 9.66 -4.75 -22.68
N ASP A 201 9.12 -3.68 -23.26
CA ASP A 201 9.87 -2.46 -23.60
C ASP A 201 10.29 -1.62 -22.39
N ASP A 202 9.87 -2.01 -21.19
CA ASP A 202 10.30 -1.40 -19.93
C ASP A 202 11.64 -2.00 -19.43
N VAL A 203 12.07 -3.15 -20.02
CA VAL A 203 13.31 -3.84 -19.67
C VAL A 203 14.38 -3.47 -20.66
N LEU A 204 15.35 -2.67 -20.24
CA LEU A 204 16.47 -2.19 -21.04
C LEU A 204 17.71 -3.02 -20.68
N LEU A 205 17.75 -4.28 -21.16
CA LEU A 205 18.80 -5.24 -20.78
C LEU A 205 20.19 -4.74 -21.17
N SER A 206 20.33 -4.10 -22.35
CA SER A 206 21.60 -3.54 -22.82
C SER A 206 22.13 -2.40 -21.94
N GLU A 207 21.22 -1.68 -21.30
CA GLU A 207 21.55 -0.57 -20.40
C GLU A 207 21.63 -1.00 -18.93
N GLY A 208 21.25 -2.25 -18.62
CA GLY A 208 21.14 -2.73 -17.25
C GLY A 208 20.09 -1.95 -16.43
N GLN A 209 18.99 -1.51 -17.07
CA GLN A 209 18.00 -0.66 -16.46
C GLN A 209 16.57 -1.19 -16.62
N LEU A 210 15.71 -0.80 -15.70
CA LEU A 210 14.28 -1.08 -15.72
C LEU A 210 13.50 0.22 -15.58
N ARG A 211 12.60 0.48 -16.51
CA ARG A 211 11.67 1.62 -16.46
C ARG A 211 10.43 1.23 -15.69
N VAL A 212 10.15 1.90 -14.58
CA VAL A 212 9.01 1.59 -13.69
C VAL A 212 8.05 2.75 -13.59
N ARG A 213 6.76 2.48 -13.83
CA ARG A 213 5.68 3.45 -13.64
C ARG A 213 5.09 3.31 -12.23
N GLY A 214 5.24 4.37 -11.43
CA GLY A 214 4.73 4.45 -10.07
C GLY A 214 3.32 5.05 -9.96
N LYS A 215 2.90 5.32 -8.73
CA LYS A 215 1.63 6.00 -8.43
C LYS A 215 1.60 7.40 -9.06
N GLY A 216 0.47 7.75 -9.70
CA GLY A 216 0.32 9.03 -10.40
C GLY A 216 1.10 9.10 -11.71
N SER A 217 1.36 7.96 -12.36
CA SER A 217 2.10 7.84 -13.63
C SER A 217 3.53 8.39 -13.61
N LYS A 218 4.11 8.60 -12.43
CA LYS A 218 5.51 9.02 -12.31
C LYS A 218 6.42 7.88 -12.75
N MET A 219 7.32 8.18 -13.68
CA MET A 219 8.31 7.24 -14.19
C MET A 219 9.59 7.33 -13.37
N ARG A 220 10.24 6.17 -13.15
CA ARG A 220 11.59 6.09 -12.60
C ARG A 220 12.37 4.98 -13.27
N PHE A 221 13.67 5.14 -13.37
CA PHE A 221 14.58 4.12 -13.82
C PHE A 221 15.27 3.48 -12.62
N LEU A 222 15.38 2.16 -12.65
CA LEU A 222 16.06 1.37 -11.63
C LEU A 222 17.21 0.62 -12.28
N PRO A 223 18.42 0.58 -11.68
CA PRO A 223 19.45 -0.31 -12.10
C PRO A 223 19.02 -1.76 -11.90
N LEU A 224 19.34 -2.65 -12.83
CA LEU A 224 19.11 -4.09 -12.72
C LEU A 224 20.35 -4.76 -12.16
N ALA A 225 20.18 -5.58 -11.14
CA ALA A 225 21.22 -6.47 -10.65
C ALA A 225 21.54 -7.53 -11.71
N PRO A 226 22.81 -7.96 -11.84
CA PRO A 226 23.23 -8.96 -12.85
C PRO A 226 22.39 -10.24 -12.80
N GLU A 227 22.05 -10.73 -11.61
CA GLU A 227 21.25 -11.93 -11.41
C GLU A 227 19.81 -11.74 -11.95
N THR A 228 19.22 -10.56 -11.71
CA THR A 228 17.89 -10.24 -12.24
C THR A 228 17.92 -10.09 -13.76
N THR A 229 18.97 -9.51 -14.29
CA THR A 229 19.19 -9.38 -15.75
C THR A 229 19.25 -10.76 -16.42
N GLN A 230 20.02 -11.68 -15.87
CA GLN A 230 20.13 -13.06 -16.36
C GLN A 230 18.79 -13.81 -16.32
N LEU A 231 18.06 -13.69 -15.22
CA LEU A 231 16.74 -14.29 -15.06
C LEU A 231 15.72 -13.74 -16.07
N LEU A 232 15.74 -12.43 -16.30
CA LEU A 232 14.87 -11.78 -17.28
C LEU A 232 15.22 -12.20 -18.70
N ASP A 233 16.51 -12.24 -19.05
CA ASP A 233 16.96 -12.68 -20.37
C ASP A 233 16.57 -14.15 -20.61
N HIS A 234 16.84 -15.04 -19.65
CA HIS A 234 16.45 -16.45 -19.73
C HIS A 234 14.95 -16.61 -19.90
N TYR A 235 14.15 -15.91 -19.07
CA TYR A 235 12.70 -15.96 -19.18
C TYR A 235 12.19 -15.49 -20.54
N LEU A 236 12.71 -14.37 -21.03
CA LEU A 236 12.27 -13.76 -22.30
C LEU A 236 12.61 -14.62 -23.50
N ARG A 237 13.77 -15.31 -23.49
CA ARG A 237 14.23 -16.14 -24.61
C ARG A 237 13.64 -17.56 -24.61
N LEU A 238 13.53 -18.17 -23.43
CA LEU A 238 13.30 -19.62 -23.34
C LEU A 238 11.94 -20.01 -22.74
N GLU A 239 11.40 -19.23 -21.82
CA GLU A 239 10.17 -19.63 -21.12
C GLU A 239 8.93 -18.86 -21.58
N ARG A 240 9.12 -17.60 -22.01
CA ARG A 240 7.99 -16.75 -22.36
C ARG A 240 7.36 -17.22 -23.67
N PRO A 241 6.05 -17.58 -23.69
CA PRO A 241 5.38 -17.93 -24.94
C PRO A 241 5.37 -16.72 -25.88
N ASP A 242 5.28 -17.02 -27.18
CA ASP A 242 5.23 -16.03 -28.24
C ASP A 242 4.20 -14.91 -28.00
N PRO A 243 4.46 -13.71 -28.49
CA PRO A 243 3.87 -12.48 -27.96
C PRO A 243 2.41 -12.29 -28.40
N CYS A 244 1.49 -12.77 -27.58
CA CYS A 244 0.11 -12.30 -27.63
C CYS A 244 -0.09 -11.01 -26.80
N SER A 245 0.91 -10.58 -26.03
CA SER A 245 0.80 -9.44 -25.08
C SER A 245 2.08 -8.66 -24.97
N ALA A 246 1.99 -7.33 -24.89
CA ALA A 246 3.11 -6.46 -24.53
C ALA A 246 3.60 -6.64 -23.09
N ALA A 247 2.79 -7.30 -22.23
CA ALA A 247 3.15 -7.52 -20.83
C ALA A 247 4.46 -8.27 -20.67
N LEU A 248 5.29 -7.85 -19.72
CA LEU A 248 6.51 -8.57 -19.39
C LEU A 248 6.18 -9.96 -18.84
N PHE A 249 5.40 -10.03 -17.78
CA PHE A 249 5.04 -11.30 -17.13
C PHE A 249 3.68 -11.81 -17.60
N VAL A 250 3.71 -13.01 -18.18
CA VAL A 250 2.52 -13.67 -18.72
C VAL A 250 2.30 -15.04 -18.07
N VAL A 251 1.10 -15.56 -18.22
CA VAL A 251 0.73 -16.91 -17.77
C VAL A 251 1.41 -17.93 -18.69
N LEU A 252 2.11 -18.92 -18.12
CA LEU A 252 2.88 -19.91 -18.90
C LEU A 252 2.06 -21.13 -19.32
N LYS A 253 1.02 -21.48 -18.58
CA LYS A 253 0.26 -22.72 -18.77
C LYS A 253 -1.24 -22.48 -18.68
N GLY A 254 -2.02 -23.39 -19.28
CA GLY A 254 -3.48 -23.40 -19.24
C GLY A 254 -4.15 -22.44 -20.24
N PRO A 255 -5.48 -22.26 -20.15
CA PRO A 255 -6.27 -21.50 -21.14
C PRO A 255 -5.87 -20.02 -21.27
N ALA A 256 -5.31 -19.44 -20.22
CA ALA A 256 -4.85 -18.05 -20.21
C ALA A 256 -3.36 -17.89 -20.60
N ARG A 257 -2.72 -18.91 -21.18
CA ARG A 257 -1.31 -18.86 -21.61
C ARG A 257 -1.09 -17.66 -22.53
N GLY A 258 0.00 -16.91 -22.29
CA GLY A 258 0.35 -15.70 -23.04
C GLY A 258 -0.37 -14.43 -22.59
N HIS A 259 -1.43 -14.50 -21.79
CA HIS A 259 -2.09 -13.32 -21.24
C HIS A 259 -1.30 -12.76 -20.06
N ARG A 260 -1.43 -11.44 -19.83
CA ARG A 260 -0.81 -10.75 -18.68
C ARG A 260 -1.12 -11.47 -17.36
N MET A 261 -0.11 -11.68 -16.55
CA MET A 261 -0.29 -12.26 -15.23
C MET A 261 -1.13 -11.33 -14.34
N SER A 262 -2.13 -11.89 -13.69
CA SER A 262 -3.05 -11.14 -12.83
C SER A 262 -2.57 -11.09 -11.37
N LEU A 263 -3.10 -10.14 -10.59
CA LEU A 263 -2.82 -10.08 -9.15
C LEU A 263 -3.28 -11.33 -8.38
N PRO A 264 -4.46 -11.93 -8.66
CA PRO A 264 -4.81 -13.24 -8.11
C PRO A 264 -3.81 -14.34 -8.47
N GLY A 265 -3.30 -14.37 -9.71
CA GLY A 265 -2.26 -15.30 -10.14
C GLY A 265 -0.97 -15.15 -9.34
N LEU A 266 -0.50 -13.91 -9.16
CA LEU A 266 0.66 -13.63 -8.32
C LEU A 266 0.43 -14.05 -6.86
N ARG A 267 -0.74 -13.78 -6.31
CA ARG A 267 -1.10 -14.21 -4.94
C ARG A 267 -1.13 -15.73 -4.81
N SER A 268 -1.62 -16.44 -5.82
CA SER A 268 -1.63 -17.90 -5.86
C SER A 268 -0.22 -18.46 -5.89
N LEU A 269 0.68 -17.88 -6.70
CA LEU A 269 2.09 -18.22 -6.74
C LEU A 269 2.73 -18.13 -5.34
N PHE A 270 2.63 -16.97 -4.68
CA PHE A 270 3.18 -16.80 -3.34
C PHE A 270 2.53 -17.74 -2.31
N ARG A 271 1.24 -18.00 -2.40
CA ARG A 271 0.52 -18.93 -1.51
C ARG A 271 1.07 -20.35 -1.66
N HIS A 272 1.30 -20.80 -2.89
CA HIS A 272 1.88 -22.11 -3.17
C HIS A 272 3.27 -22.23 -2.51
N HIS A 273 4.18 -21.33 -2.80
CA HIS A 273 5.54 -21.39 -2.28
C HIS A 273 5.63 -21.22 -0.76
N ARG A 274 4.74 -20.42 -0.14
CA ARG A 274 4.62 -20.35 1.32
C ARG A 274 4.24 -21.71 1.95
N ARG A 275 3.31 -22.43 1.30
CA ARG A 275 2.93 -23.78 1.77
C ARG A 275 4.08 -24.76 1.62
N THR A 276 4.76 -24.75 0.49
CA THR A 276 5.87 -25.64 0.19
C THR A 276 7.07 -25.42 1.13
N THR A 277 7.39 -24.16 1.45
CA THR A 277 8.56 -23.81 2.27
C THR A 277 8.27 -23.68 3.76
N GLY A 278 7.00 -23.61 4.16
CA GLY A 278 6.59 -23.32 5.53
C GLY A 278 6.77 -21.85 5.97
N ILE A 279 7.25 -20.96 5.08
CA ILE A 279 7.57 -19.57 5.41
C ILE A 279 6.33 -18.70 5.26
N GLN A 280 5.45 -18.67 6.26
CA GLN A 280 4.15 -18.00 6.19
C GLN A 280 4.24 -16.48 5.95
N LYS A 281 5.30 -15.84 6.42
CA LYS A 281 5.51 -14.40 6.25
C LYS A 281 6.04 -14.00 4.87
N ALA A 282 6.46 -14.95 4.01
CA ALA A 282 6.97 -14.68 2.67
C ALA A 282 5.84 -14.22 1.73
N ASN A 283 5.66 -12.93 1.61
CA ASN A 283 4.69 -12.29 0.71
C ASN A 283 5.34 -11.09 -0.02
N PRO A 284 4.77 -10.59 -1.11
CA PRO A 284 5.36 -9.51 -1.89
C PRO A 284 5.79 -8.27 -1.09
N HIS A 285 4.96 -7.87 -0.11
CA HIS A 285 5.30 -6.75 0.75
C HIS A 285 6.51 -7.03 1.64
N ARG A 286 6.64 -8.27 2.11
CA ARG A 286 7.76 -8.67 2.97
C ARG A 286 9.07 -8.65 2.19
N PHE A 287 9.08 -9.11 0.93
CA PHE A 287 10.27 -9.04 0.07
C PHE A 287 10.73 -7.60 -0.16
N ARG A 288 9.80 -6.73 -0.51
CA ARG A 288 10.10 -5.30 -0.65
C ARG A 288 10.57 -4.67 0.68
N HIS A 289 10.01 -5.11 1.81
CA HIS A 289 10.45 -4.65 3.12
C HIS A 289 11.88 -5.13 3.42
N THR A 290 12.19 -6.40 3.12
CA THR A 290 13.53 -6.96 3.26
C THR A 290 14.53 -6.15 2.44
N PHE A 291 14.25 -5.88 1.16
CA PHE A 291 15.06 -4.99 0.32
C PHE A 291 15.34 -3.64 1.00
N ALA A 292 14.29 -2.96 1.46
CA ALA A 292 14.48 -1.64 2.07
C ALA A 292 15.34 -1.70 3.34
N THR A 293 15.13 -2.71 4.18
CA THR A 293 15.90 -2.90 5.42
C THR A 293 17.36 -3.22 5.11
N ASP A 294 17.61 -4.08 4.13
CA ASP A 294 18.97 -4.47 3.74
C ASP A 294 19.72 -3.29 3.11
N MET A 295 19.05 -2.48 2.27
CA MET A 295 19.63 -1.25 1.73
C MET A 295 20.01 -0.25 2.83
N VAL A 296 19.13 -0.06 3.83
CA VAL A 296 19.44 0.80 4.99
C VAL A 296 20.64 0.27 5.77
N ARG A 297 20.69 -1.03 6.03
CA ARG A 297 21.84 -1.67 6.69
C ARG A 297 23.12 -1.56 5.88
N ALA A 298 23.02 -1.63 4.56
CA ALA A 298 24.15 -1.40 3.65
C ALA A 298 24.60 0.07 3.59
N GLY A 299 23.84 1.01 4.19
CA GLY A 299 24.22 2.42 4.30
C GLY A 299 23.77 3.30 3.14
N ILE A 300 22.75 2.87 2.36
CA ILE A 300 22.18 3.73 1.33
C ILE A 300 21.54 4.98 1.97
N SER A 301 21.70 6.13 1.34
CA SER A 301 21.04 7.34 1.83
C SER A 301 19.51 7.23 1.73
N LEU A 302 18.79 7.81 2.71
CA LEU A 302 17.32 7.80 2.69
C LEU A 302 16.72 8.41 1.43
N PRO A 303 17.21 9.56 0.90
CA PRO A 303 16.73 10.10 -0.37
C PRO A 303 16.90 9.13 -1.55
N ALA A 304 18.05 8.45 -1.64
CA ALA A 304 18.27 7.47 -2.69
C ALA A 304 17.32 6.26 -2.56
N LEU A 305 17.13 5.73 -1.34
CA LEU A 305 16.17 4.66 -1.09
C LEU A 305 14.73 5.08 -1.43
N MET A 306 14.33 6.30 -1.07
CA MET A 306 13.02 6.85 -1.44
C MET A 306 12.81 6.86 -2.95
N GLN A 307 13.82 7.29 -3.70
CA GLN A 307 13.79 7.33 -5.16
C GLN A 307 13.68 5.92 -5.74
N LEU A 308 14.52 4.98 -5.30
CA LEU A 308 14.45 3.58 -5.74
C LEU A 308 13.09 2.95 -5.46
N MET A 309 12.55 3.15 -4.27
CA MET A 309 11.25 2.58 -3.88
C MET A 309 10.04 3.35 -4.44
N GLY A 310 10.22 4.55 -4.98
CA GLY A 310 9.13 5.41 -5.44
C GLY A 310 8.19 5.79 -4.30
N HIS A 311 8.73 6.21 -3.16
CA HIS A 311 7.98 6.77 -2.05
C HIS A 311 7.80 8.28 -2.25
N ALA A 312 6.55 8.73 -2.21
CA ALA A 312 6.24 10.16 -2.27
C ALA A 312 6.40 10.84 -0.90
N ASP A 313 6.39 10.08 0.19
CA ASP A 313 6.47 10.55 1.57
C ASP A 313 7.60 9.83 2.30
N ILE A 314 8.46 10.61 2.93
CA ILE A 314 9.59 10.13 3.74
C ILE A 314 9.13 9.25 4.90
N GLN A 315 7.96 9.51 5.47
CA GLN A 315 7.38 8.72 6.57
C GLN A 315 7.27 7.24 6.20
N THR A 316 6.95 6.95 4.93
CA THR A 316 6.89 5.57 4.43
C THR A 316 8.27 4.90 4.44
N THR A 317 9.34 5.66 4.22
CA THR A 317 10.72 5.14 4.24
C THR A 317 11.25 5.03 5.67
N LEU A 318 10.88 5.95 6.56
CA LEU A 318 11.28 5.93 7.97
C LEU A 318 10.81 4.67 8.72
N HIS A 319 9.76 3.99 8.25
CA HIS A 319 9.34 2.70 8.82
C HIS A 319 10.39 1.59 8.68
N TYR A 320 11.34 1.74 7.75
CA TYR A 320 12.44 0.79 7.55
C TYR A 320 13.69 1.16 8.36
N VAL A 321 13.74 2.38 8.89
CA VAL A 321 14.87 2.87 9.67
C VAL A 321 14.67 2.48 11.13
N GLN A 322 14.93 1.22 11.43
CA GLN A 322 15.15 0.78 12.80
C GLN A 322 16.65 0.71 13.01
N VAL A 323 17.21 1.85 13.43
CA VAL A 323 18.65 1.94 13.67
C VAL A 323 18.90 1.44 15.08
N SER A 324 19.57 0.31 15.20
CA SER A 324 20.10 -0.14 16.51
C SER A 324 21.24 0.80 16.95
N PRO A 325 21.55 0.89 18.24
CA PRO A 325 22.74 1.63 18.70
C PRO A 325 24.03 1.17 17.99
N GLN A 326 24.14 -0.11 17.66
CA GLN A 326 25.28 -0.66 16.91
C GLN A 326 25.30 -0.14 15.47
N ASP A 327 24.15 -0.03 14.78
CA ASP A 327 24.07 0.53 13.44
C ASP A 327 24.48 2.01 13.43
N VAL A 328 24.08 2.77 14.45
CA VAL A 328 24.51 4.18 14.61
C VAL A 328 26.03 4.27 14.71
N TYR A 329 26.64 3.42 15.55
CA TYR A 329 28.09 3.40 15.72
C TYR A 329 28.81 3.04 14.41
N LEU A 330 28.34 2.02 13.69
CA LEU A 330 28.92 1.60 12.41
C LEU A 330 28.81 2.70 11.33
N GLN A 331 27.66 3.36 11.26
CA GLN A 331 27.45 4.47 10.33
C GLN A 331 28.34 5.68 10.70
N TYR A 332 28.46 5.98 11.99
CA TYR A 332 29.38 7.02 12.45
C TYR A 332 30.83 6.69 12.11
N ALA A 333 31.29 5.47 12.38
CA ALA A 333 32.66 5.06 12.09
C ALA A 333 32.99 5.15 10.60
N ARG A 334 32.05 4.71 9.72
CA ARG A 334 32.19 4.85 8.27
C ARG A 334 32.25 6.31 7.81
N ALA A 335 31.35 7.15 8.33
CA ALA A 335 31.32 8.56 7.99
C ALA A 335 32.59 9.28 8.50
N ALA A 336 33.01 9.00 9.73
CA ALA A 336 34.22 9.57 10.33
C ALA A 336 35.48 9.19 9.53
N ALA A 337 35.57 7.96 9.03
CA ALA A 337 36.69 7.50 8.19
C ALA A 337 36.75 8.23 6.83
N GLN A 338 35.67 8.81 6.37
CA GLN A 338 35.60 9.58 5.12
C GLN A 338 35.81 11.09 5.32
N CYS A 339 35.77 11.57 6.58
CA CYS A 339 36.01 12.95 6.90
C CYS A 339 37.52 13.24 6.93
N ILE A 340 37.92 14.43 6.45
CA ILE A 340 39.30 14.91 6.61
C ILE A 340 39.48 15.31 8.07
N HIS A 341 40.30 14.55 8.80
CA HIS A 341 40.69 14.92 10.18
C HIS A 341 41.96 15.74 10.13
N PRO A 342 41.98 16.97 10.67
CA PRO A 342 43.21 17.69 10.86
C PRO A 342 44.10 16.90 11.85
N GLN A 343 45.29 16.54 11.44
CA GLN A 343 46.26 15.92 12.34
C GLN A 343 46.59 16.87 13.48
N PRO A 344 46.50 16.46 14.76
CA PRO A 344 46.95 17.29 15.85
C PRO A 344 48.46 17.53 15.70
N ARG A 345 48.88 18.77 15.53
CA ARG A 345 50.31 19.13 15.65
C ARG A 345 50.68 18.98 17.10
N ILE A 346 51.23 17.82 17.46
CA ILE A 346 51.93 17.65 18.72
C ILE A 346 53.26 18.37 18.54
N THR A 347 53.34 19.62 19.05
CA THR A 347 54.63 20.32 19.23
C THR A 347 55.30 19.66 20.40
N SER A 348 56.41 18.98 20.15
CA SER A 348 57.34 18.47 21.16
C SER A 348 58.04 19.59 21.87
#